data_a3b009c3ba565ece93f14da6057876b6
#
_entry.id   a3b009c3ba565ece93f14da6057876b6
#
_cell.length_a   1.000
_cell.length_b   1.000
_cell.length_c   1.000
_cell.angle_alpha   90.00
_cell.angle_beta   90.00
_cell.angle_gamma   90.00
#
_symmetry.space_group_name_H-M   'P 1'
#
loop_
_entity.id
_entity.type
_entity.pdbx_description
1 polymer ?
#
loop_
_entity_poly.entity_id
_entity_poly.type
_entity_poly.pdbx_seq_one_letter_code
_entity_poly.pdbx_strand_id
1 'polypeptide(L)'
;MKNSRDQSPEIIIDHWAEYFNNGNLERLLDMYQEEATLLPTFSPNLLSNLEQIEEYFARTIEHQASVEIDDSQTIKRKLSENMYLITGSYTFCLKKESNTKYLSWFTFLIDLSVDSPIRHHHSSRVPFEFALGRSTP
;
A
#
# COMPACT_ATOMS: atom_id res chain seq x y z
N MET A 1 7.34 -23.86 3.36
CA MET A 1 7.00 -22.52 2.94
C MET A 1 7.65 -21.47 3.84
N LYS A 2 8.17 -20.43 3.29
CA LYS A 2 8.77 -19.38 4.07
C LYS A 2 7.72 -18.47 4.66
N ASN A 3 7.88 -18.06 5.91
CA ASN A 3 6.97 -17.05 6.42
C ASN A 3 7.63 -15.67 6.26
N SER A 4 6.92 -14.62 6.63
CA SER A 4 7.35 -13.25 6.35
C SER A 4 8.68 -12.89 6.99
N ARG A 5 9.00 -13.43 8.13
CA ARG A 5 10.22 -13.01 8.81
C ARG A 5 11.49 -13.44 8.08
N ASP A 6 11.38 -14.33 7.10
CA ASP A 6 12.52 -14.74 6.30
C ASP A 6 12.72 -13.84 5.10
N GLN A 7 11.93 -12.76 4.97
CA GLN A 7 11.98 -11.87 3.84
C GLN A 7 12.37 -10.48 4.30
N SER A 8 12.88 -9.68 3.38
CA SER A 8 13.13 -8.29 3.69
C SER A 8 11.81 -7.52 3.64
N PRO A 9 11.69 -6.42 4.38
CA PRO A 9 10.46 -5.65 4.33
C PRO A 9 10.19 -5.04 2.96
N GLU A 10 11.22 -4.74 2.18
CA GLU A 10 11.02 -4.21 0.82
C GLU A 10 10.34 -5.24 -0.07
N ILE A 11 10.66 -6.51 0.10
CA ILE A 11 10.04 -7.56 -0.70
C ILE A 11 8.56 -7.66 -0.40
N ILE A 12 8.16 -7.39 0.84
CA ILE A 12 6.74 -7.39 1.18
C ILE A 12 5.99 -6.36 0.32
N ILE A 13 6.56 -5.15 0.19
CA ILE A 13 5.92 -4.10 -0.59
C ILE A 13 5.88 -4.49 -2.08
N ASP A 14 6.95 -5.11 -2.58
CA ASP A 14 6.99 -5.55 -3.97
C ASP A 14 5.94 -6.62 -4.24
N HIS A 15 5.76 -7.57 -3.31
CA HIS A 15 4.72 -8.59 -3.47
C HIS A 15 3.33 -7.97 -3.42
N TRP A 16 3.14 -6.97 -2.55
CA TRP A 16 1.88 -6.27 -2.47
C TRP A 16 1.53 -5.65 -3.83
N ALA A 17 2.51 -4.95 -4.43
CA ALA A 17 2.29 -4.32 -5.73
C ALA A 17 2.01 -5.37 -6.81
N GLU A 18 2.71 -6.49 -6.77
CA GLU A 18 2.53 -7.54 -7.75
C GLU A 18 1.13 -8.14 -7.66
N TYR A 19 0.68 -8.46 -6.46
CA TYR A 19 -0.67 -9.01 -6.29
C TYR A 19 -1.73 -8.00 -6.71
N PHE A 20 -1.52 -6.73 -6.35
CA PHE A 20 -2.44 -5.68 -6.73
C PHE A 20 -2.53 -5.58 -8.25
N ASN A 21 -1.38 -5.53 -8.92
CA ASN A 21 -1.32 -5.35 -10.37
C ASN A 21 -1.88 -6.54 -11.14
N ASN A 22 -1.81 -7.72 -10.56
CA ASN A 22 -2.34 -8.92 -11.19
C ASN A 22 -3.79 -9.19 -10.83
N GLY A 23 -4.39 -8.33 -10.02
CA GLY A 23 -5.77 -8.52 -9.60
C GLY A 23 -5.96 -9.72 -8.71
N ASN A 24 -4.91 -10.12 -7.99
CA ASN A 24 -4.97 -11.31 -7.14
C ASN A 24 -5.47 -10.91 -5.76
N LEU A 25 -6.78 -10.79 -5.66
CA LEU A 25 -7.41 -10.30 -4.43
C LEU A 25 -7.11 -11.20 -3.23
N GLU A 26 -7.14 -12.50 -3.43
CA GLU A 26 -6.92 -13.43 -2.35
C GLU A 26 -5.54 -13.26 -1.72
N ARG A 27 -4.49 -13.22 -2.55
CA ARG A 27 -3.14 -13.07 -2.05
C ARG A 27 -2.91 -11.68 -1.47
N LEU A 28 -3.50 -10.68 -2.09
CA LEU A 28 -3.38 -9.31 -1.58
C LEU A 28 -3.97 -9.22 -0.19
N LEU A 29 -5.16 -9.79 0.01
CA LEU A 29 -5.84 -9.73 1.29
C LEU A 29 -5.07 -10.51 2.36
N ASP A 30 -4.43 -11.63 1.97
CA ASP A 30 -3.65 -12.42 2.91
C ASP A 30 -2.47 -11.66 3.50
N MET A 31 -2.05 -10.57 2.87
CA MET A 31 -0.94 -9.79 3.40
C MET A 31 -1.33 -8.92 4.57
N TYR A 32 -2.62 -8.71 4.80
CA TYR A 32 -3.10 -7.83 5.87
C TYR A 32 -3.50 -8.65 7.09
N GLN A 33 -3.05 -8.20 8.26
CA GLN A 33 -3.47 -8.85 9.52
C GLN A 33 -4.96 -8.63 9.73
N GLU A 34 -5.53 -9.52 10.51
CA GLU A 34 -6.96 -9.48 10.75
C GLU A 34 -7.42 -8.14 11.32
N GLU A 35 -6.58 -7.52 12.13
CA GLU A 35 -6.91 -6.24 12.75
C GLU A 35 -6.19 -5.08 12.09
N ALA A 36 -5.72 -5.28 10.86
CA ALA A 36 -5.03 -4.21 10.17
C ALA A 36 -5.95 -3.03 9.91
N THR A 37 -5.34 -1.85 9.82
CA THR A 37 -6.07 -0.66 9.44
C THR A 37 -5.53 -0.14 8.11
N LEU A 38 -6.43 0.39 7.31
CA LEU A 38 -6.08 0.93 5.99
C LEU A 38 -6.76 2.27 5.80
N LEU A 39 -5.95 3.28 5.49
CA LEU A 39 -6.46 4.59 5.06
C LEU A 39 -6.21 4.68 3.57
N PRO A 40 -7.20 4.36 2.73
CA PRO A 40 -6.95 4.20 1.29
C PRO A 40 -7.04 5.51 0.53
N THR A 41 -6.36 5.55 -0.61
CA THR A 41 -6.35 6.73 -1.46
C THR A 41 -7.74 7.05 -2.02
N PHE A 42 -8.50 6.01 -2.37
CA PHE A 42 -9.73 6.20 -3.12
C PHE A 42 -11.00 6.03 -2.30
N SER A 43 -10.92 6.14 -0.99
CA SER A 43 -12.09 6.07 -0.14
C SER A 43 -11.94 7.08 0.99
N PRO A 44 -13.03 7.72 1.40
CA PRO A 44 -12.96 8.66 2.53
C PRO A 44 -13.01 7.97 3.88
N ASN A 45 -13.08 6.64 3.92
CA ASN A 45 -13.30 5.90 5.14
C ASN A 45 -12.05 5.20 5.62
N LEU A 46 -11.85 5.22 6.93
CA LEU A 46 -10.85 4.36 7.56
C LEU A 46 -11.40 2.94 7.59
N LEU A 47 -10.62 2.00 7.06
CA LEU A 47 -11.01 0.59 7.04
C LEU A 47 -10.29 -0.12 8.18
N SER A 48 -11.02 -0.86 9.00
CA SER A 48 -10.46 -1.44 10.22
C SER A 48 -10.69 -2.94 10.36
N ASN A 49 -11.18 -3.61 9.33
CA ASN A 49 -11.29 -5.07 9.36
C ASN A 49 -11.13 -5.60 7.95
N LEU A 50 -10.87 -6.91 7.85
CA LEU A 50 -10.57 -7.52 6.55
C LEU A 50 -11.73 -7.46 5.58
N GLU A 51 -12.95 -7.51 6.07
CA GLU A 51 -14.09 -7.44 5.19
C GLU A 51 -14.15 -6.12 4.45
N GLN A 52 -13.89 -5.02 5.16
CA GLN A 52 -13.86 -3.70 4.56
C GLN A 52 -12.69 -3.56 3.59
N ILE A 53 -11.54 -4.10 3.96
CA ILE A 53 -10.35 -4.04 3.12
C ILE A 53 -10.57 -4.84 1.84
N GLU A 54 -11.21 -6.01 1.96
CA GLU A 54 -11.52 -6.84 0.80
C GLU A 54 -12.44 -6.10 -0.16
N GLU A 55 -13.48 -5.48 0.36
CA GLU A 55 -14.42 -4.77 -0.48
C GLU A 55 -13.75 -3.62 -1.22
N TYR A 56 -12.87 -2.90 -0.53
CA TYR A 56 -12.14 -1.80 -1.14
C TYR A 56 -11.26 -2.29 -2.29
N PHE A 57 -10.46 -3.33 -2.06
CA PHE A 57 -9.57 -3.82 -3.10
C PHE A 57 -10.32 -4.48 -4.24
N ALA A 58 -11.45 -5.13 -3.96
CA ALA A 58 -12.26 -5.70 -5.02
C ALA A 58 -12.72 -4.61 -5.98
N ARG A 59 -13.11 -3.45 -5.44
CA ARG A 59 -13.54 -2.35 -6.28
C ARG A 59 -12.40 -1.74 -7.09
N THR A 60 -11.23 -1.57 -6.47
CA THR A 60 -10.10 -1.00 -7.21
C THR A 60 -9.65 -1.94 -8.32
N ILE A 61 -9.66 -3.24 -8.06
CA ILE A 61 -9.32 -4.22 -9.08
C ILE A 61 -10.35 -4.19 -10.21
N GLU A 62 -11.61 -4.01 -9.88
CA GLU A 62 -12.67 -3.92 -10.86
C GLU A 62 -12.47 -2.71 -11.78
N HIS A 63 -11.89 -1.64 -11.25
CA HIS A 63 -11.56 -0.45 -12.05
C HIS A 63 -10.25 -0.61 -12.81
N GLN A 64 -9.67 -1.80 -12.77
CA GLN A 64 -8.43 -2.11 -13.46
C GLN A 64 -7.30 -1.17 -13.02
N ALA A 65 -7.19 -1.01 -11.71
CA ALA A 65 -6.13 -0.19 -11.13
C ALA A 65 -4.80 -0.93 -11.18
N SER A 66 -3.74 -0.17 -11.36
CA SER A 66 -2.38 -0.70 -11.23
C SER A 66 -1.57 0.30 -10.42
N VAL A 67 -0.40 -0.14 -9.93
CA VAL A 67 0.43 0.69 -9.08
C VAL A 67 1.90 0.49 -9.43
N GLU A 68 2.66 1.58 -9.34
CA GLU A 68 4.09 1.54 -9.56
C GLU A 68 4.78 2.25 -8.41
N ILE A 69 5.66 1.53 -7.70
CA ILE A 69 6.36 2.07 -6.55
C ILE A 69 7.58 2.86 -7.00
N ASP A 70 7.82 4.01 -6.38
CA ASP A 70 9.01 4.81 -6.66
C ASP A 70 10.10 4.40 -5.66
N ASP A 71 10.99 3.52 -6.10
CA ASP A 71 12.02 2.99 -5.22
C ASP A 71 12.98 4.08 -4.74
N SER A 72 13.13 5.16 -5.51
CA SER A 72 14.04 6.22 -5.13
C SER A 72 13.52 7.06 -3.98
N GLN A 73 12.23 6.96 -3.67
CA GLN A 73 11.63 7.70 -2.57
C GLN A 73 11.11 6.81 -1.46
N THR A 74 11.65 5.61 -1.35
CA THR A 74 11.18 4.66 -0.35
C THR A 74 12.20 4.62 0.79
N ILE A 75 11.73 4.87 2.02
CA ILE A 75 12.57 4.91 3.20
C ILE A 75 12.11 3.84 4.19
N LYS A 76 13.06 3.04 4.66
CA LYS A 76 12.79 1.97 5.59
C LYS A 76 13.36 2.31 6.96
N ARG A 77 12.57 2.11 8.02
CA ARG A 77 13.02 2.31 9.39
C ARG A 77 12.72 1.05 10.19
N LYS A 78 13.74 0.51 10.82
CA LYS A 78 13.58 -0.64 11.70
C LYS A 78 13.15 -0.13 13.07
N LEU A 79 12.02 -0.60 13.56
CA LEU A 79 11.48 -0.17 14.85
C LEU A 79 11.85 -1.13 15.97
N SER A 80 11.95 -2.41 15.67
CA SER A 80 12.33 -3.43 16.63
C SER A 80 12.79 -4.65 15.85
N GLU A 81 12.96 -5.78 16.52
CA GLU A 81 13.52 -6.96 15.88
C GLU A 81 12.79 -7.32 14.58
N ASN A 82 11.46 -7.27 14.58
CA ASN A 82 10.68 -7.69 13.42
C ASN A 82 9.77 -6.61 12.87
N MET A 83 9.79 -5.41 13.44
CA MET A 83 8.86 -4.36 13.03
C MET A 83 9.57 -3.30 12.22
N TYR A 84 8.94 -2.93 11.11
CA TYR A 84 9.50 -1.93 10.20
C TYR A 84 8.42 -0.94 9.79
N LEU A 85 8.83 0.30 9.61
CA LEU A 85 7.99 1.32 9.01
C LEU A 85 8.58 1.66 7.65
N ILE A 86 7.80 1.57 6.59
CA ILE A 86 8.27 1.90 5.25
C ILE A 86 7.39 2.99 4.69
N THR A 87 8.00 4.10 4.30
CA THR A 87 7.28 5.23 3.73
C THR A 87 7.83 5.55 2.36
N GLY A 88 7.00 6.09 1.51
CA GLY A 88 7.45 6.46 0.18
C GLY A 88 6.32 6.96 -0.68
N SER A 89 6.50 6.86 -1.99
CA SER A 89 5.45 7.24 -2.92
C SER A 89 5.26 6.15 -3.96
N TYR A 90 4.07 6.11 -4.52
CA TYR A 90 3.76 5.24 -5.64
C TYR A 90 2.70 5.94 -6.49
N THR A 91 2.53 5.46 -7.70
CA THR A 91 1.54 6.04 -8.62
C THR A 91 0.52 4.99 -8.98
N PHE A 92 -0.75 5.30 -8.74
CA PHE A 92 -1.84 4.46 -9.22
C PHE A 92 -2.27 4.91 -10.60
N CYS A 93 -2.68 3.94 -11.42
CA CYS A 93 -3.25 4.23 -12.72
C CYS A 93 -4.59 3.51 -12.81
N LEU A 94 -5.66 4.27 -13.03
CA LEU A 94 -7.00 3.69 -13.14
C LEU A 94 -7.37 3.59 -14.62
N LYS A 95 -7.24 2.38 -15.17
CA LYS A 95 -7.44 2.18 -16.58
C LYS A 95 -8.85 2.54 -17.04
N LYS A 96 -9.84 2.19 -16.24
CA LYS A 96 -11.21 2.48 -16.60
C LYS A 96 -11.56 3.96 -16.49
N GLU A 97 -10.66 4.77 -15.94
CA GLU A 97 -10.85 6.20 -15.88
C GLU A 97 -9.87 6.89 -16.79
N SER A 98 -9.77 6.42 -18.02
CA SER A 98 -8.92 7.00 -19.06
C SER A 98 -7.45 7.01 -18.67
N ASN A 99 -7.01 5.96 -17.97
CA ASN A 99 -5.62 5.83 -17.53
C ASN A 99 -5.19 7.02 -16.67
N THR A 100 -6.10 7.55 -15.86
CA THR A 100 -5.77 8.66 -14.96
C THR A 100 -4.79 8.19 -13.90
N LYS A 101 -3.75 8.99 -13.66
CA LYS A 101 -2.71 8.64 -12.72
C LYS A 101 -2.83 9.47 -11.46
N TYR A 102 -2.56 8.82 -10.32
CA TYR A 102 -2.69 9.45 -9.01
C TYR A 102 -1.40 9.19 -8.22
N LEU A 103 -0.54 10.21 -8.16
CA LEU A 103 0.65 10.11 -7.32
C LEU A 103 0.23 10.14 -5.86
N SER A 104 0.73 9.20 -5.06
CA SER A 104 0.28 9.04 -3.68
C SER A 104 1.45 8.78 -2.76
N TRP A 105 1.32 9.25 -1.52
CA TRP A 105 2.23 8.86 -0.43
C TRP A 105 1.76 7.54 0.14
N PHE A 106 2.69 6.76 0.68
CA PHE A 106 2.28 5.57 1.42
C PHE A 106 3.13 5.39 2.67
N THR A 107 2.55 4.69 3.63
CA THR A 107 3.24 4.21 4.82
C THR A 107 2.71 2.82 5.12
N PHE A 108 3.63 1.87 5.29
CA PHE A 108 3.27 0.53 5.73
C PHE A 108 3.94 0.24 7.06
N LEU A 109 3.20 -0.31 8.00
CA LEU A 109 3.77 -0.86 9.23
C LEU A 109 3.80 -2.37 9.03
N ILE A 110 5.00 -2.93 9.03
CA ILE A 110 5.25 -4.33 8.67
C ILE A 110 5.75 -5.10 9.88
N ASP A 111 5.18 -6.26 10.14
CA ASP A 111 5.60 -7.17 11.19
C ASP A 111 6.05 -8.46 10.51
N LEU A 112 7.36 -8.70 10.46
CA LEU A 112 7.90 -9.88 9.78
C LEU A 112 7.80 -11.16 10.60
N SER A 113 7.30 -11.08 11.83
CA SER A 113 7.20 -12.27 12.68
C SER A 113 5.96 -13.11 12.39
N VAL A 114 5.05 -12.62 11.55
CA VAL A 114 3.80 -13.34 11.25
C VAL A 114 3.63 -13.44 9.75
N ASP A 115 2.74 -14.35 9.33
CA ASP A 115 2.56 -14.62 7.90
C ASP A 115 1.81 -13.50 7.18
N SER A 116 0.94 -12.80 7.86
CA SER A 116 0.25 -11.64 7.27
C SER A 116 0.92 -10.39 7.83
N PRO A 117 1.90 -9.84 7.12
CA PRO A 117 2.81 -8.87 7.73
C PRO A 117 2.29 -7.44 7.83
N ILE A 118 1.26 -7.05 7.09
CA ILE A 118 0.83 -5.65 7.08
C ILE A 118 -0.11 -5.38 8.25
N ARG A 119 0.35 -4.55 9.18
CA ARG A 119 -0.47 -4.14 10.32
C ARG A 119 -1.19 -2.85 10.06
N HIS A 120 -0.60 -1.98 9.26
CA HIS A 120 -1.19 -0.68 8.94
C HIS A 120 -0.71 -0.23 7.59
N HIS A 121 -1.58 0.43 6.85
CA HIS A 121 -1.24 0.95 5.52
C HIS A 121 -1.98 2.27 5.34
N HIS A 122 -1.22 3.33 5.14
CA HIS A 122 -1.78 4.65 4.85
C HIS A 122 -1.41 5.01 3.41
N SER A 123 -2.39 5.47 2.65
CA SER A 123 -2.22 5.86 1.26
C SER A 123 -3.01 7.14 1.05
N SER A 124 -2.35 8.18 0.52
CA SER A 124 -3.04 9.46 0.32
C SER A 124 -2.45 10.14 -0.90
N ARG A 125 -3.25 10.94 -1.57
CA ARG A 125 -2.79 11.64 -2.75
C ARG A 125 -1.78 12.71 -2.39
N VAL A 126 -0.75 12.85 -3.23
CA VAL A 126 0.20 13.94 -3.09
C VAL A 126 -0.48 15.19 -3.62
N PRO A 127 -0.58 16.27 -2.83
CA PRO A 127 -1.16 17.49 -3.34
C PRO A 127 -0.21 18.12 -4.35
N PHE A 128 -0.72 18.57 -5.47
CA PHE A 128 0.13 19.23 -6.43
C PHE A 128 -0.26 20.69 -6.61
N GLU A 129 -1.32 21.12 -5.95
CA GLU A 129 -1.66 22.54 -5.91
C GLU A 129 -1.68 22.93 -4.46
N PHE A 130 -1.36 24.15 -4.16
CA PHE A 130 -1.38 24.67 -2.80
C PHE A 130 -0.40 23.99 -1.86
N ALA A 131 0.56 23.27 -2.36
CA ALA A 131 1.59 22.78 -1.49
C ALA A 131 2.38 23.98 -1.00
N LEU A 132 2.43 24.17 0.31
CA LEU A 132 3.07 25.36 0.86
C LEU A 132 4.50 25.53 0.43
N GLY A 133 5.21 24.44 0.23
CA GLY A 133 6.60 24.55 -0.19
C GLY A 133 6.81 24.56 -1.65
N ARG A 134 5.73 24.47 -2.46
CA ARG A 134 5.98 24.25 -3.80
C ARG A 134 6.40 25.46 -4.56
N SER A 135 6.00 26.55 -4.05
CA SER A 135 6.38 27.72 -4.75
C SER A 135 7.84 27.89 -4.74
N THR A 136 8.44 27.13 -4.13
CA THR A 136 9.74 27.25 -4.11
C THR A 136 10.10 26.55 -5.05
N PRO A 137 10.01 26.70 -5.37
CA PRO A 137 10.04 26.08 -6.18
C PRO A 137 10.84 25.59 -6.39
#